data_92b82d98f3a7a9ad2a25fb8346fff869
#
_entry.id   92b82d98f3a7a9ad2a25fb8346fff869
#
_cell.length_a   1.000
_cell.length_b   1.000
_cell.length_c   1.000
_cell.angle_alpha   90.00
_cell.angle_beta   90.00
_cell.angle_gamma   90.00
#
_symmetry.space_group_name_H-M   'P 1'
#
loop_
_entity.id
_entity.type
_entity.pdbx_description
1 polymer ?
#
loop_
_entity_poly.entity_id
_entity_poly.type
_entity_poly.pdbx_seq_one_letter_code
_entity_poly.pdbx_strand_id
1 'polypeptide(L)'
;VGTSAEKISVFVDMSTLVKINSKLVNEIIVESTGEKVLNVTNPRSIFLTNISESLRDLIIEILRNPEANYQYQVEQENVGSVIIEDIPKNVPSKSKGEGSGAYKRDFKTAKNAIVLANYKCEIDLNHEYFISKVTKRNYVEAHHLIPMGFQDDFQKSIDVEANIISLCAYCHKKLHHAEYKVIEPLIKKLYDARINRLNNCGITINKSELLNYYK
;
A
#
# COMPACT_ATOMS: atom_id res chain seq x y z
N VAL A 1 -23.41 50.59 0.07
CA VAL A 1 -23.07 50.01 -1.26
C VAL A 1 -22.60 48.61 -0.98
N GLY A 2 -23.53 47.63 -1.06
CA GLY A 2 -23.18 46.22 -0.82
C GLY A 2 -22.82 45.60 -2.17
N THR A 3 -21.60 45.07 -2.26
CA THR A 3 -21.17 44.22 -3.34
C THR A 3 -21.85 42.86 -3.18
N SER A 4 -22.73 42.49 -4.14
CA SER A 4 -23.28 41.15 -4.20
C SER A 4 -22.14 40.18 -4.51
N ALA A 5 -21.88 39.26 -3.61
CA ALA A 5 -20.97 38.15 -3.88
C ALA A 5 -21.62 37.29 -4.99
N GLU A 6 -20.98 37.21 -6.15
CA GLU A 6 -21.37 36.26 -7.19
C GLU A 6 -21.29 34.87 -6.61
N LYS A 7 -22.43 34.17 -6.58
CA LYS A 7 -22.44 32.74 -6.22
C LYS A 7 -21.90 31.94 -7.40
N ILE A 8 -20.67 31.51 -7.30
CA ILE A 8 -20.11 30.54 -8.24
C ILE A 8 -20.64 29.15 -7.85
N SER A 9 -21.46 28.54 -8.72
CA SER A 9 -21.88 27.15 -8.56
C SER A 9 -20.83 26.26 -9.23
N VAL A 10 -20.13 25.46 -8.44
CA VAL A 10 -19.19 24.46 -8.93
C VAL A 10 -19.93 23.13 -8.98
N PHE A 11 -20.08 22.55 -10.16
CA PHE A 11 -20.57 21.20 -10.31
C PHE A 11 -19.40 20.24 -10.16
N VAL A 12 -19.46 19.38 -9.14
CA VAL A 12 -18.47 18.33 -8.91
C VAL A 12 -19.08 17.03 -9.42
N ASP A 13 -18.37 16.37 -10.33
CA ASP A 13 -18.72 15.01 -10.72
C ASP A 13 -18.42 14.06 -9.55
N MET A 14 -19.48 13.62 -8.89
CA MET A 14 -19.38 12.75 -7.71
C MET A 14 -18.78 11.37 -8.04
N SER A 15 -18.82 10.96 -9.30
CA SER A 15 -18.21 9.69 -9.75
C SER A 15 -16.67 9.74 -9.72
N THR A 16 -16.10 10.94 -9.73
CA THR A 16 -14.65 11.17 -9.68
C THR A 16 -14.14 11.54 -8.29
N LEU A 17 -15.01 11.62 -7.29
CA LEU A 17 -14.63 11.94 -5.92
C LEU A 17 -13.86 10.80 -5.28
N VAL A 18 -12.55 10.99 -5.13
CA VAL A 18 -11.68 10.08 -4.37
C VAL A 18 -11.42 10.68 -3.00
N LYS A 19 -11.72 9.91 -1.95
CA LYS A 19 -11.44 10.32 -0.58
C LYS A 19 -9.93 10.20 -0.33
N ILE A 20 -9.24 11.33 -0.33
CA ILE A 20 -7.80 11.42 -0.07
C ILE A 20 -7.58 11.50 1.44
N ASN A 21 -6.58 10.78 1.95
CA ASN A 21 -6.12 10.96 3.32
C ASN A 21 -5.47 12.36 3.44
N SER A 22 -6.09 13.25 4.20
CA SER A 22 -5.63 14.63 4.39
C SER A 22 -4.20 14.71 4.94
N LYS A 23 -3.79 13.77 5.78
CA LYS A 23 -2.43 13.70 6.32
C LYS A 23 -1.41 13.44 5.21
N LEU A 24 -1.69 12.48 4.32
CA LEU A 24 -0.82 12.17 3.19
C LEU A 24 -0.66 13.36 2.25
N VAL A 25 -1.76 14.04 1.91
CA VAL A 25 -1.73 15.22 1.04
C VAL A 25 -0.91 16.35 1.69
N ASN A 26 -1.08 16.58 2.98
CA ASN A 26 -0.31 17.61 3.71
C ASN A 26 1.19 17.28 3.76
N GLU A 27 1.56 16.01 3.99
CA GLU A 27 2.97 15.59 4.03
C GLU A 27 3.65 15.77 2.67
N ILE A 28 2.99 15.34 1.59
CA ILE A 28 3.53 15.47 0.21
C ILE A 28 3.71 16.95 -0.18
N ILE A 29 2.79 17.82 0.20
CA ILE A 29 2.84 19.23 -0.11
C ILE A 29 3.99 19.91 0.65
N VAL A 30 4.16 19.62 1.92
CA VAL A 30 5.27 20.18 2.73
C VAL A 30 6.62 19.75 2.16
N GLU A 31 6.79 18.52 1.70
CA GLU A 31 8.05 18.06 1.14
C GLU A 31 8.35 18.65 -0.25
N SER A 32 7.34 18.86 -1.10
CA SER A 32 7.54 19.28 -2.49
C SER A 32 7.51 20.81 -2.69
N THR A 33 6.74 21.55 -1.92
CA THR A 33 6.52 22.99 -2.11
C THR A 33 6.91 23.86 -0.91
N GLY A 34 7.12 23.27 0.26
CA GLY A 34 7.36 24.02 1.52
C GLY A 34 6.12 24.73 2.06
N GLU A 35 4.97 24.63 1.43
CA GLU A 35 3.72 25.27 1.84
C GLU A 35 2.75 24.28 2.48
N LYS A 36 2.10 24.68 3.58
CA LYS A 36 0.98 23.95 4.18
C LYS A 36 -0.29 24.20 3.36
N VAL A 37 -0.72 23.24 2.55
CA VAL A 37 -1.85 23.40 1.65
C VAL A 37 -3.22 23.23 2.34
N LEU A 38 -3.31 22.53 3.44
CA LEU A 38 -4.59 22.35 4.14
C LEU A 38 -4.41 22.55 5.64
N ASN A 39 -4.77 23.73 6.13
CA ASN A 39 -5.01 23.95 7.55
C ASN A 39 -6.47 23.58 7.85
N VAL A 40 -6.81 22.28 7.81
CA VAL A 40 -8.17 21.83 8.13
C VAL A 40 -8.31 21.74 9.65
N THR A 41 -8.52 22.88 10.28
CA THR A 41 -8.86 22.93 11.71
C THR A 41 -10.32 22.65 11.99
N ASN A 42 -11.17 22.59 10.95
CA ASN A 42 -12.61 22.31 11.11
C ASN A 42 -13.13 21.43 9.97
N PRO A 43 -13.50 20.15 10.21
CA PRO A 43 -13.96 19.22 9.18
C PRO A 43 -15.37 19.54 8.63
N ARG A 44 -16.02 20.59 9.10
CA ARG A 44 -17.38 21.00 8.65
C ARG A 44 -17.37 22.06 7.56
N SER A 45 -16.20 22.55 7.14
CA SER A 45 -16.08 23.57 6.10
C SER A 45 -15.35 23.00 4.90
N ILE A 46 -16.02 22.94 3.76
CA ILE A 46 -15.37 22.61 2.48
C ILE A 46 -14.77 23.93 1.95
N PHE A 47 -13.44 24.02 1.95
CA PHE A 47 -12.74 25.11 1.31
C PHE A 47 -12.24 24.64 -0.05
N LEU A 48 -12.71 25.28 -1.12
CA LEU A 48 -12.08 25.17 -2.43
C LEU A 48 -10.85 26.10 -2.41
N THR A 49 -9.68 25.52 -2.28
CA THR A 49 -8.42 26.27 -2.39
C THR A 49 -7.91 26.13 -3.83
N ASN A 50 -7.44 27.22 -4.41
CA ASN A 50 -6.69 27.13 -5.67
C ASN A 50 -5.42 26.35 -5.42
N ILE A 51 -5.31 25.17 -6.00
CA ILE A 51 -4.09 24.37 -5.99
C ILE A 51 -3.28 24.66 -7.24
N SER A 52 -1.95 24.70 -7.14
CA SER A 52 -1.09 24.85 -8.30
C SER A 52 -1.25 23.65 -9.25
N GLU A 53 -0.96 23.83 -10.54
CA GLU A 53 -1.02 22.74 -11.51
C GLU A 53 -0.09 21.59 -11.12
N SER A 54 1.12 21.89 -10.66
CA SER A 54 2.08 20.89 -10.20
C SER A 54 1.54 20.06 -9.04
N LEU A 55 0.82 20.70 -8.09
CA LEU A 55 0.18 19.99 -6.99
C LEU A 55 -1.00 19.12 -7.44
N ARG A 56 -1.82 19.63 -8.36
CA ARG A 56 -2.90 18.87 -8.97
C ARG A 56 -2.36 17.60 -9.63
N ASP A 57 -1.29 17.74 -10.43
CA ASP A 57 -0.70 16.64 -11.16
C ASP A 57 -0.09 15.60 -10.22
N LEU A 58 0.57 16.04 -9.15
CA LEU A 58 1.07 15.16 -8.10
C LEU A 58 -0.06 14.39 -7.39
N ILE A 59 -1.16 15.05 -7.04
CA ILE A 59 -2.32 14.39 -6.44
C ILE A 59 -2.91 13.36 -7.41
N ILE A 60 -3.04 13.71 -8.69
CA ILE A 60 -3.54 12.79 -9.72
C ILE A 60 -2.61 11.58 -9.87
N GLU A 61 -1.31 11.78 -9.85
CA GLU A 61 -0.33 10.69 -9.92
C GLU A 61 -0.46 9.74 -8.72
N ILE A 62 -0.55 10.27 -7.51
CA ILE A 62 -0.77 9.48 -6.28
C ILE A 62 -2.07 8.68 -6.38
N LEU A 63 -3.15 9.30 -6.85
CA LEU A 63 -4.44 8.64 -7.00
C LEU A 63 -4.43 7.54 -8.07
N ARG A 64 -3.65 7.73 -9.14
CA ARG A 64 -3.49 6.76 -10.23
C ARG A 64 -2.56 5.61 -9.88
N ASN A 65 -1.76 5.74 -8.82
CA ASN A 65 -0.81 4.71 -8.39
C ASN A 65 -1.01 4.34 -6.91
N PRO A 66 -2.10 3.63 -6.57
CA PRO A 66 -2.40 3.23 -5.18
C PRO A 66 -1.28 2.38 -4.55
N GLU A 67 -0.54 1.63 -5.37
CA GLU A 67 0.56 0.81 -4.89
C GLU A 67 1.77 1.66 -4.46
N ALA A 68 2.16 2.67 -5.25
CA ALA A 68 3.23 3.58 -4.86
C ALA A 68 2.90 4.32 -3.56
N ASN A 69 1.64 4.75 -3.40
CA ASN A 69 1.15 5.35 -2.17
C ASN A 69 1.23 4.37 -0.98
N TYR A 70 0.85 3.12 -1.18
CA TYR A 70 0.96 2.09 -0.13
C TYR A 70 2.41 1.90 0.31
N GLN A 71 3.34 1.75 -0.64
CA GLN A 71 4.77 1.59 -0.33
C GLN A 71 5.34 2.82 0.41
N TYR A 72 4.94 4.03 0.00
CA TYR A 72 5.31 5.26 0.70
C TYR A 72 4.86 5.24 2.17
N GLN A 73 3.60 4.88 2.45
CA GLN A 73 3.08 4.80 3.83
C GLN A 73 3.82 3.72 4.65
N VAL A 74 4.08 2.56 4.07
CA VAL A 74 4.86 1.49 4.71
C VAL A 74 6.28 1.97 5.04
N GLU A 75 6.89 2.75 4.18
CA GLU A 75 8.23 3.30 4.42
C GLU A 75 8.26 4.27 5.60
N GLN A 76 7.24 5.11 5.75
CA GLN A 76 7.09 6.09 6.84
C GLN A 76 6.77 5.46 8.20
N GLU A 77 6.23 4.23 8.24
CA GLU A 77 5.91 3.57 9.49
C GLU A 77 7.17 3.35 10.35
N ASN A 78 7.04 3.68 11.64
CA ASN A 78 8.08 3.44 12.62
C ASN A 78 7.66 2.26 13.52
N VAL A 79 8.42 1.20 13.49
CA VAL A 79 8.20 0.01 14.31
C VAL A 79 9.44 -0.21 15.17
N GLY A 80 9.22 -0.43 16.47
CA GLY A 80 10.27 -0.80 17.42
C GLY A 80 10.78 -2.22 17.21
N SER A 81 11.18 -2.87 18.29
CA SER A 81 11.53 -4.31 18.24
C SER A 81 10.32 -5.12 17.83
N VAL A 82 10.42 -5.81 16.69
CA VAL A 82 9.33 -6.58 16.11
C VAL A 82 9.41 -8.01 16.66
N ILE A 83 8.43 -8.38 17.47
CA ILE A 83 8.15 -9.77 17.82
C ILE A 83 6.91 -10.16 17.03
N ILE A 84 7.03 -11.17 16.18
CA ILE A 84 5.90 -11.64 15.39
C ILE A 84 5.43 -12.97 15.91
N GLU A 85 4.14 -13.03 16.14
CA GLU A 85 3.42 -14.26 16.35
C GLU A 85 2.60 -14.55 15.08
N ASP A 86 2.93 -15.65 14.41
CA ASP A 86 2.13 -16.14 13.29
C ASP A 86 0.85 -16.75 13.85
N ILE A 87 -0.17 -15.92 14.09
CA ILE A 87 -1.47 -16.31 14.64
C ILE A 87 -2.62 -15.82 13.72
N PRO A 88 -3.78 -16.49 13.74
CA PRO A 88 -4.93 -16.07 12.96
C PRO A 88 -5.42 -14.67 13.35
N LYS A 89 -5.56 -13.77 12.37
CA LYS A 89 -6.15 -12.43 12.54
C LYS A 89 -7.57 -12.39 11.92
N ASN A 90 -8.41 -11.50 12.44
CA ASN A 90 -9.74 -11.27 11.84
C ASN A 90 -9.61 -10.51 10.52
N VAL A 91 -10.52 -10.83 9.58
CA VAL A 91 -10.60 -10.13 8.29
C VAL A 91 -10.85 -8.64 8.52
N PRO A 92 -10.06 -7.74 7.92
CA PRO A 92 -10.25 -6.30 8.06
C PRO A 92 -11.55 -5.84 7.37
N SER A 93 -12.07 -4.70 7.77
CA SER A 93 -13.23 -4.10 7.10
C SER A 93 -12.88 -3.65 5.69
N LYS A 94 -13.82 -3.79 4.76
CA LYS A 94 -13.73 -3.16 3.43
C LYS A 94 -13.83 -1.63 3.57
N SER A 95 -13.10 -0.91 2.75
CA SER A 95 -13.23 0.55 2.67
C SER A 95 -14.63 0.92 2.17
N LYS A 96 -15.27 1.91 2.82
CA LYS A 96 -16.56 2.45 2.37
C LYS A 96 -16.30 3.37 1.18
N GLY A 97 -16.46 2.88 -0.05
CA GLY A 97 -16.41 3.66 -1.28
C GLY A 97 -17.39 3.08 -2.29
N GLU A 98 -17.93 3.90 -3.18
CA GLU A 98 -18.75 3.43 -4.31
C GLU A 98 -17.84 2.63 -5.26
N GLY A 99 -18.14 1.36 -5.44
CA GLY A 99 -17.34 0.36 -6.13
C GLY A 99 -16.88 -0.72 -5.15
N SER A 100 -16.51 -1.90 -5.62
CA SER A 100 -16.14 -3.05 -4.79
C SER A 100 -15.09 -2.65 -3.76
N GLY A 101 -15.52 -2.44 -2.51
CA GLY A 101 -14.67 -1.91 -1.46
C GLY A 101 -13.42 -2.79 -1.28
N ALA A 102 -12.24 -2.22 -1.51
CA ALA A 102 -11.00 -2.91 -1.28
C ALA A 102 -10.79 -3.14 0.23
N TYR A 103 -10.21 -4.27 0.59
CA TYR A 103 -9.81 -4.52 1.98
C TYR A 103 -8.72 -3.55 2.40
N LYS A 104 -8.86 -3.02 3.61
CA LYS A 104 -7.88 -2.11 4.19
C LYS A 104 -6.61 -2.90 4.51
N ARG A 105 -5.46 -2.45 3.98
CA ARG A 105 -4.13 -3.00 4.28
C ARG A 105 -3.51 -2.24 5.47
N ASP A 106 -2.84 -2.98 6.36
CA ASP A 106 -2.16 -2.39 7.52
C ASP A 106 -0.69 -2.13 7.21
N PHE A 107 -0.32 -0.85 7.17
CA PHE A 107 1.06 -0.43 6.90
C PHE A 107 2.06 -0.93 7.95
N LYS A 108 1.62 -1.03 9.21
CA LYS A 108 2.46 -1.54 10.29
C LYS A 108 2.78 -3.03 10.12
N THR A 109 1.79 -3.84 9.73
CA THR A 109 1.98 -5.26 9.40
C THR A 109 2.99 -5.42 8.26
N ALA A 110 2.87 -4.59 7.22
CA ALA A 110 3.82 -4.59 6.10
C ALA A 110 5.23 -4.17 6.53
N LYS A 111 5.34 -3.11 7.34
CA LYS A 111 6.63 -2.66 7.87
C LYS A 111 7.30 -3.72 8.73
N ASN A 112 6.52 -4.39 9.59
CA ASN A 112 7.02 -5.49 10.41
C ASN A 112 7.67 -6.59 9.53
N ALA A 113 7.00 -7.00 8.45
CA ALA A 113 7.53 -8.02 7.53
C ALA A 113 8.86 -7.57 6.89
N ILE A 114 8.97 -6.30 6.48
CA ILE A 114 10.21 -5.74 5.94
C ILE A 114 11.34 -5.73 6.99
N VAL A 115 11.05 -5.33 8.23
CA VAL A 115 12.03 -5.33 9.33
C VAL A 115 12.53 -6.73 9.63
N LEU A 116 11.64 -7.73 9.66
CA LEU A 116 12.00 -9.14 9.83
C LEU A 116 12.90 -9.66 8.72
N ALA A 117 12.65 -9.27 7.48
CA ALA A 117 13.51 -9.58 6.35
C ALA A 117 14.83 -8.80 6.36
N ASN A 118 15.07 -8.00 7.43
CA ASN A 118 16.24 -7.13 7.56
C ASN A 118 16.47 -6.24 6.32
N TYR A 119 15.37 -5.72 5.74
CA TYR A 119 15.40 -4.89 4.53
C TYR A 119 16.08 -5.56 3.33
N LYS A 120 16.01 -6.89 3.24
CA LYS A 120 16.57 -7.66 2.13
C LYS A 120 15.49 -8.16 1.19
N CYS A 121 15.84 -8.32 -0.08
CA CYS A 121 14.96 -8.94 -1.07
C CYS A 121 14.91 -10.46 -0.83
N GLU A 122 13.73 -11.03 -0.58
CA GLU A 122 13.59 -12.47 -0.29
C GLU A 122 13.69 -13.37 -1.53
N ILE A 123 13.66 -12.80 -2.74
CA ILE A 123 13.97 -13.56 -3.96
C ILE A 123 15.49 -13.76 -4.09
N ASP A 124 16.28 -12.72 -3.82
CA ASP A 124 17.74 -12.80 -3.82
C ASP A 124 18.29 -11.79 -2.82
N LEU A 125 18.97 -12.30 -1.78
CA LEU A 125 19.50 -11.50 -0.67
C LEU A 125 20.61 -10.52 -1.09
N ASN A 126 21.18 -10.69 -2.28
CA ASN A 126 22.20 -9.80 -2.84
C ASN A 126 21.62 -8.61 -3.61
N HIS A 127 20.29 -8.55 -3.75
CA HIS A 127 19.63 -7.43 -4.41
C HIS A 127 19.60 -6.18 -3.51
N GLU A 128 20.69 -5.43 -3.53
CA GLU A 128 20.85 -4.15 -2.85
C GLU A 128 21.11 -3.07 -3.91
N TYR A 129 20.09 -2.27 -4.26
CA TYR A 129 20.18 -1.31 -5.34
C TYR A 129 20.46 0.12 -4.88
N PHE A 130 19.82 0.54 -3.80
CA PHE A 130 20.06 1.87 -3.20
C PHE A 130 19.55 1.93 -1.76
N ILE A 131 20.08 2.90 -1.04
CA ILE A 131 19.68 3.17 0.35
C ILE A 131 18.53 4.17 0.36
N SER A 132 17.43 3.81 1.04
CA SER A 132 16.30 4.70 1.23
C SER A 132 16.69 5.96 2.01
N LYS A 133 16.23 7.11 1.55
CA LYS A 133 16.41 8.39 2.26
C LYS A 133 15.65 8.44 3.60
N VAL A 134 14.57 7.64 3.75
CA VAL A 134 13.72 7.58 4.94
C VAL A 134 14.28 6.60 5.96
N THR A 135 14.41 5.34 5.58
CA THR A 135 14.79 4.26 6.52
C THR A 135 16.29 4.16 6.75
N LYS A 136 17.13 4.77 5.90
CA LYS A 136 18.60 4.64 5.88
C LYS A 136 19.05 3.17 5.74
N ARG A 137 18.20 2.33 5.18
CA ARG A 137 18.43 0.91 4.87
C ARG A 137 18.25 0.66 3.37
N ASN A 138 18.61 -0.55 2.91
CA ASN A 138 18.31 -0.94 1.54
C ASN A 138 16.82 -0.76 1.24
N TYR A 139 16.51 -0.18 0.07
CA TYR A 139 15.12 0.06 -0.33
C TYR A 139 14.47 -1.25 -0.76
N VAL A 140 13.38 -1.57 -0.10
CA VAL A 140 12.52 -2.71 -0.42
C VAL A 140 11.05 -2.33 -0.28
N GLU A 141 10.20 -3.05 -0.97
CA GLU A 141 8.75 -2.87 -1.02
C GLU A 141 8.06 -4.11 -0.46
N ALA A 142 6.91 -3.88 0.20
CA ALA A 142 6.08 -4.96 0.72
C ALA A 142 5.20 -5.55 -0.39
N HIS A 143 5.18 -6.86 -0.53
CA HIS A 143 4.38 -7.58 -1.52
C HIS A 143 3.56 -8.69 -0.85
N HIS A 144 2.24 -8.73 -1.07
CA HIS A 144 1.40 -9.82 -0.60
C HIS A 144 1.54 -11.03 -1.53
N LEU A 145 2.07 -12.15 -1.01
CA LEU A 145 2.22 -13.40 -1.77
C LEU A 145 0.86 -13.96 -2.22
N ILE A 146 -0.14 -13.94 -1.34
CA ILE A 146 -1.53 -14.10 -1.71
C ILE A 146 -2.09 -12.70 -1.91
N PRO A 147 -2.43 -12.28 -3.15
CA PRO A 147 -2.86 -10.91 -3.42
C PRO A 147 -4.13 -10.55 -2.65
N MET A 148 -4.20 -9.34 -2.10
CA MET A 148 -5.32 -8.88 -1.26
C MET A 148 -6.69 -8.94 -1.95
N GLY A 149 -6.72 -8.96 -3.27
CA GLY A 149 -7.95 -9.16 -4.05
C GLY A 149 -8.65 -10.50 -3.80
N PHE A 150 -7.94 -11.48 -3.27
CA PHE A 150 -8.47 -12.81 -2.95
C PHE A 150 -8.79 -13.01 -1.47
N GLN A 151 -8.89 -11.94 -0.67
CA GLN A 151 -9.25 -12.05 0.74
C GLN A 151 -10.60 -12.75 0.97
N ASP A 152 -11.54 -12.62 0.05
CA ASP A 152 -12.86 -13.25 0.16
C ASP A 152 -12.80 -14.80 0.08
N ASP A 153 -11.70 -15.37 -0.39
CA ASP A 153 -11.47 -16.83 -0.43
C ASP A 153 -11.01 -17.38 0.94
N PHE A 154 -10.73 -16.51 1.91
CA PHE A 154 -10.15 -16.89 3.20
C PHE A 154 -11.01 -16.40 4.38
N GLN A 155 -11.17 -17.26 5.40
CA GLN A 155 -11.90 -16.94 6.63
C GLN A 155 -11.07 -16.08 7.61
N LYS A 156 -9.76 -16.05 7.43
CA LYS A 156 -8.82 -15.24 8.21
C LYS A 156 -8.18 -14.18 7.35
N SER A 157 -7.70 -13.12 8.01
CA SER A 157 -6.98 -12.06 7.29
C SER A 157 -5.75 -12.61 6.58
N ILE A 158 -5.64 -12.31 5.28
CA ILE A 158 -4.40 -12.53 4.53
C ILE A 158 -3.43 -11.32 4.65
N ASP A 159 -3.84 -10.24 5.32
CA ASP A 159 -2.96 -9.12 5.66
C ASP A 159 -2.23 -9.41 6.97
N VAL A 160 -1.27 -10.33 6.88
CA VAL A 160 -0.41 -10.81 7.97
C VAL A 160 1.04 -10.86 7.52
N GLU A 161 1.95 -10.75 8.47
CA GLU A 161 3.39 -10.75 8.20
C GLU A 161 3.86 -12.04 7.50
N ALA A 162 3.17 -13.16 7.74
CA ALA A 162 3.42 -14.44 7.06
C ALA A 162 3.18 -14.37 5.54
N ASN A 163 2.25 -13.54 5.10
CA ASN A 163 1.88 -13.37 3.70
C ASN A 163 2.62 -12.22 3.01
N ILE A 164 3.34 -11.38 3.74
CA ILE A 164 4.03 -10.22 3.18
C ILE A 164 5.50 -10.55 2.96
N ILE A 165 5.94 -10.35 1.72
CA ILE A 165 7.31 -10.60 1.25
C ILE A 165 8.03 -9.27 1.05
N SER A 166 9.26 -9.16 1.53
CA SER A 166 10.13 -8.02 1.29
C SER A 166 10.85 -8.18 -0.05
N LEU A 167 10.65 -7.27 -0.99
CA LEU A 167 11.21 -7.34 -2.33
C LEU A 167 11.91 -6.04 -2.72
N CYS A 168 13.02 -6.12 -3.43
CA CYS A 168 13.52 -4.95 -4.14
C CYS A 168 12.52 -4.51 -5.23
N ALA A 169 12.51 -3.23 -5.60
CA ALA A 169 11.57 -2.69 -6.58
C ALA A 169 11.56 -3.47 -7.91
N TYR A 170 12.73 -3.94 -8.37
CA TYR A 170 12.82 -4.77 -9.58
C TYR A 170 12.07 -6.09 -9.44
N CYS A 171 12.29 -6.84 -8.36
CA CYS A 171 11.60 -8.11 -8.13
C CYS A 171 10.11 -7.93 -7.89
N HIS A 172 9.71 -6.85 -7.20
CA HIS A 172 8.31 -6.50 -7.00
C HIS A 172 7.60 -6.23 -8.34
N LYS A 173 8.18 -5.37 -9.19
CA LYS A 173 7.64 -5.13 -10.53
C LYS A 173 7.66 -6.38 -11.41
N LYS A 174 8.68 -7.22 -11.29
CA LYS A 174 8.74 -8.50 -12.00
C LYS A 174 7.54 -9.39 -11.65
N LEU A 175 7.17 -9.55 -10.38
CA LEU A 175 6.02 -10.36 -9.98
C LEU A 175 4.70 -9.82 -10.52
N HIS A 176 4.57 -8.48 -10.69
CA HIS A 176 3.34 -7.87 -11.20
C HIS A 176 3.23 -7.82 -12.74
N HIS A 177 4.35 -7.83 -13.47
CA HIS A 177 4.33 -7.47 -14.90
C HIS A 177 5.06 -8.44 -15.82
N ALA A 178 5.86 -9.38 -15.29
CA ALA A 178 6.54 -10.33 -16.15
C ALA A 178 5.61 -11.48 -16.59
N GLU A 179 5.97 -12.14 -17.68
CA GLU A 179 5.25 -13.31 -18.15
C GLU A 179 5.19 -14.39 -17.07
N TYR A 180 4.08 -15.12 -17.00
CA TYR A 180 3.85 -16.15 -16.00
C TYR A 180 5.00 -17.16 -15.87
N LYS A 181 5.55 -17.65 -17.01
CA LYS A 181 6.68 -18.60 -17.02
C LYS A 181 7.93 -18.08 -16.28
N VAL A 182 8.10 -16.75 -16.19
CA VAL A 182 9.22 -16.10 -15.49
C VAL A 182 8.97 -16.02 -13.99
N ILE A 183 7.72 -15.75 -13.58
CA ILE A 183 7.37 -15.55 -12.18
C ILE A 183 7.00 -16.86 -11.46
N GLU A 184 6.51 -17.87 -12.18
CA GLU A 184 6.10 -19.15 -11.61
C GLU A 184 7.15 -19.78 -10.68
N PRO A 185 8.44 -19.92 -11.06
CA PRO A 185 9.46 -20.50 -10.17
C PRO A 185 9.72 -19.62 -8.95
N LEU A 186 9.58 -18.30 -9.05
CA LEU A 186 9.75 -17.37 -7.94
C LEU A 186 8.61 -17.52 -6.93
N ILE A 187 7.37 -17.60 -7.40
CA ILE A 187 6.19 -17.80 -6.55
C ILE A 187 6.28 -19.15 -5.83
N LYS A 188 6.71 -20.22 -6.52
CA LYS A 188 6.93 -21.53 -5.91
C LYS A 188 7.94 -21.47 -4.78
N LYS A 189 9.08 -20.80 -5.01
CA LYS A 189 10.12 -20.59 -3.98
C LYS A 189 9.56 -19.85 -2.76
N LEU A 190 8.84 -18.75 -2.99
CA LEU A 190 8.24 -17.95 -1.92
C LEU A 190 7.16 -18.74 -1.16
N TYR A 191 6.33 -19.52 -1.86
CA TYR A 191 5.35 -20.39 -1.23
C TYR A 191 6.01 -21.39 -0.28
N ASP A 192 7.04 -22.10 -0.74
CA ASP A 192 7.75 -23.10 0.07
C ASP A 192 8.39 -22.50 1.33
N ALA A 193 8.83 -21.25 1.25
CA ALA A 193 9.36 -20.50 2.39
C ALA A 193 8.29 -20.03 3.38
N ARG A 194 7.01 -19.92 2.95
CA ARG A 194 5.96 -19.26 3.73
C ARG A 194 4.84 -20.18 4.20
N ILE A 195 4.66 -21.34 3.59
CA ILE A 195 3.46 -22.17 3.83
C ILE A 195 3.25 -22.54 5.30
N ASN A 196 4.31 -22.84 6.06
CA ASN A 196 4.18 -23.17 7.48
C ASN A 196 3.68 -21.96 8.30
N ARG A 197 4.19 -20.77 8.00
CA ARG A 197 3.78 -19.52 8.65
C ARG A 197 2.34 -19.16 8.29
N LEU A 198 1.95 -19.32 7.02
CA LEU A 198 0.57 -19.13 6.55
C LEU A 198 -0.40 -20.05 7.28
N ASN A 199 -0.05 -21.34 7.40
CA ASN A 199 -0.86 -22.32 8.13
C ASN A 199 -1.04 -21.93 9.60
N ASN A 200 0.01 -21.44 10.28
CA ASN A 200 -0.07 -20.93 11.65
C ASN A 200 -1.04 -19.74 11.77
N CYS A 201 -1.12 -18.89 10.73
CA CYS A 201 -2.09 -17.80 10.65
C CYS A 201 -3.51 -18.26 10.28
N GLY A 202 -3.77 -19.57 10.15
CA GLY A 202 -5.05 -20.12 9.73
C GLY A 202 -5.36 -19.89 8.26
N ILE A 203 -4.35 -19.68 7.44
CA ILE A 203 -4.46 -19.48 5.99
C ILE A 203 -4.02 -20.77 5.31
N THR A 204 -4.99 -21.52 4.80
CA THR A 204 -4.75 -22.79 4.09
C THR A 204 -4.87 -22.55 2.60
N ILE A 205 -3.80 -22.82 1.87
CA ILE A 205 -3.74 -22.71 0.40
C ILE A 205 -2.72 -23.71 -0.12
N ASN A 206 -3.03 -24.40 -1.21
CA ASN A 206 -2.03 -25.22 -1.87
C ASN A 206 -1.27 -24.44 -2.95
N LYS A 207 -0.13 -24.99 -3.38
CA LYS A 207 0.76 -24.33 -4.36
C LYS A 207 0.06 -24.07 -5.71
N SER A 208 -0.81 -24.96 -6.15
CA SER A 208 -1.54 -24.81 -7.41
C SER A 208 -2.58 -23.68 -7.33
N GLU A 209 -3.29 -23.58 -6.22
CA GLU A 209 -4.24 -22.49 -5.97
C GLU A 209 -3.53 -21.14 -5.96
N LEU A 210 -2.42 -21.01 -5.22
CA LEU A 210 -1.64 -19.78 -5.21
C LEU A 210 -1.18 -19.39 -6.63
N LEU A 211 -0.67 -20.33 -7.41
CA LEU A 211 -0.22 -20.09 -8.78
C LEU A 211 -1.36 -19.61 -9.70
N ASN A 212 -2.61 -20.05 -9.46
CA ASN A 212 -3.75 -19.58 -10.25
C ASN A 212 -4.07 -18.10 -10.02
N TYR A 213 -3.73 -17.53 -8.86
CA TYR A 213 -3.91 -16.11 -8.59
C TYR A 213 -2.94 -15.19 -9.39
N TYR A 214 -1.96 -15.79 -10.06
CA TYR A 214 -0.96 -15.07 -10.87
C TYR A 214 -1.10 -15.30 -12.38
N LYS A 215 -2.10 -16.06 -12.80
CA LYS A 215 -2.44 -16.28 -14.22
C LYS A 215 -3.46 -15.25 -14.68
#